data_cc477275677bf56fd8c93144da6c5bcb
#
_entry.id   cc477275677bf56fd8c93144da6c5bcb
#
_cell.length_a   1.000
_cell.length_b   1.000
_cell.length_c   1.000
_cell.angle_alpha   90.00
_cell.angle_beta   90.00
_cell.angle_gamma   90.00
#
_symmetry.space_group_name_H-M   'P 1'
#
loop_
_entity.id
_entity.type
_entity.pdbx_description
1 polymer ?
#
loop_
_entity_poly.entity_id
_entity_poly.type
_entity_poly.pdbx_seq_one_letter_code
_entity_poly.pdbx_strand_id
1 'polypeptide(L)'
;MTTTTIPGNLPPDCSNAAASPAMLWPPNHKFVDVSVAGVTDPDGDSVAITVTGITQDEPLTGGGQGNTCPDATGVGTATASLRAEREGGGDGRVYHVDFTADDGRHGRCTGTVTVCVPHDQGQGRVCGDEGPLADSTGPTCVGACTDGCAIEMAVAQPLCTGENVPAALVQRLDSAQQLIAQASETTGKKKAKKLMRRGIRVAKRAVRIAAKDAKKGTISSDCAKAVATAFSNAKTGADRWLQTR
;
A
#
# COMPACT_ATOMS: atom_id res chain seq x y z
N MET A 1 38.52 46.82 2.57
CA MET A 1 38.23 45.42 2.23
C MET A 1 36.80 45.17 2.59
N THR A 2 35.93 45.11 1.59
CA THR A 2 34.53 44.74 1.77
C THR A 2 34.45 43.21 1.87
N THR A 3 34.19 42.68 3.04
CA THR A 3 33.85 41.27 3.24
C THR A 3 32.51 41.02 2.62
N THR A 4 32.49 40.43 1.42
CA THR A 4 31.27 39.86 0.84
C THR A 4 30.92 38.65 1.68
N THR A 5 29.94 38.77 2.54
CA THR A 5 29.29 37.60 3.17
C THR A 5 28.61 36.84 2.03
N ILE A 6 29.06 35.64 1.73
CA ILE A 6 28.32 34.69 0.89
C ILE A 6 27.07 34.34 1.71
N PRO A 7 25.87 34.60 1.20
CA PRO A 7 24.65 34.13 1.89
C PRO A 7 24.76 32.62 2.09
N GLY A 8 24.44 32.15 3.30
CA GLY A 8 24.37 30.72 3.55
C GLY A 8 23.23 30.13 2.71
N ASN A 9 23.38 28.92 2.17
CA ASN A 9 22.36 28.19 1.46
C ASN A 9 21.08 28.05 2.31
N LEU A 10 19.93 28.37 1.77
CA LEU A 10 18.61 28.19 2.37
C LEU A 10 17.96 26.92 1.77
N PRO A 11 17.22 26.15 2.56
CA PRO A 11 16.52 24.99 2.03
C PRO A 11 15.35 25.40 1.12
N PRO A 12 14.91 24.51 0.23
CA PRO A 12 13.69 24.70 -0.56
C PRO A 12 12.47 24.96 0.31
N ASP A 13 11.54 25.75 -0.18
CA ASP A 13 10.23 26.03 0.44
C ASP A 13 9.15 25.12 -0.15
N CYS A 14 8.63 24.20 0.67
CA CYS A 14 7.56 23.29 0.33
C CYS A 14 6.15 23.82 0.67
N SER A 15 6.02 25.03 1.21
CA SER A 15 4.74 25.53 1.74
C SER A 15 3.63 25.68 0.71
N ASN A 16 4.00 25.86 -0.56
CA ASN A 16 3.07 25.99 -1.69
C ASN A 16 3.04 24.72 -2.56
N ALA A 17 3.55 23.59 -2.05
CA ALA A 17 3.54 22.35 -2.80
C ALA A 17 2.11 21.90 -3.13
N ALA A 18 1.88 21.50 -4.37
CA ALA A 18 0.60 21.01 -4.84
C ALA A 18 0.78 19.89 -5.87
N ALA A 19 -0.16 18.94 -5.90
CA ALA A 19 -0.18 17.90 -6.91
C ALA A 19 -0.59 18.46 -8.29
N SER A 20 0.02 17.98 -9.34
CA SER A 20 -0.33 18.34 -10.73
C SER A 20 -0.39 17.08 -11.61
N PRO A 21 -1.62 16.64 -12.03
CA PRO A 21 -2.94 17.13 -11.66
C PRO A 21 -3.33 16.78 -10.21
N ALA A 22 -4.13 17.65 -9.56
CA ALA A 22 -4.68 17.40 -8.23
C ALA A 22 -5.99 16.57 -8.24
N MET A 23 -6.51 16.26 -9.44
CA MET A 23 -7.75 15.50 -9.62
C MET A 23 -7.63 14.55 -10.81
N LEU A 24 -8.07 13.31 -10.62
CA LEU A 24 -8.09 12.28 -11.66
C LEU A 24 -9.52 11.97 -12.08
N TRP A 25 -9.80 12.13 -13.37
CA TRP A 25 -11.10 11.83 -13.97
C TRP A 25 -10.95 11.41 -15.44
N PRO A 26 -11.73 10.44 -15.95
CA PRO A 26 -12.70 9.60 -15.23
C PRO A 26 -12.03 8.46 -14.44
N PRO A 27 -12.73 7.83 -13.48
CA PRO A 27 -12.23 6.66 -12.77
C PRO A 27 -12.27 5.41 -13.68
N ASN A 28 -11.27 5.32 -14.55
CA ASN A 28 -11.19 4.32 -15.63
C ASN A 28 -10.11 3.27 -15.41
N HIS A 29 -9.57 3.18 -14.18
CA HIS A 29 -8.52 2.26 -13.75
C HIS A 29 -7.16 2.45 -14.45
N LYS A 30 -6.98 3.53 -15.21
CA LYS A 30 -5.70 3.86 -15.86
C LYS A 30 -4.78 4.60 -14.90
N PHE A 31 -3.50 4.38 -15.06
CA PHE A 31 -2.49 5.18 -14.39
C PHE A 31 -2.39 6.57 -15.01
N VAL A 32 -2.24 7.58 -14.16
CA VAL A 32 -2.03 8.98 -14.52
C VAL A 32 -0.81 9.47 -13.74
N ASP A 33 0.12 10.07 -14.46
CA ASP A 33 1.31 10.65 -13.85
C ASP A 33 0.98 11.96 -13.15
N VAL A 34 1.48 12.10 -11.92
CA VAL A 34 1.28 13.24 -11.04
C VAL A 34 2.64 13.73 -10.56
N SER A 35 2.93 15.00 -10.79
CA SER A 35 4.12 15.68 -10.29
C SER A 35 3.78 16.57 -9.09
N VAL A 36 4.81 16.88 -8.28
CA VAL A 36 4.72 17.91 -7.25
C VAL A 36 5.15 19.24 -7.86
N ALA A 37 4.28 20.22 -7.82
CA ALA A 37 4.50 21.58 -8.29
C ALA A 37 4.50 22.56 -7.11
N GLY A 38 4.95 23.82 -7.34
CA GLY A 38 4.86 24.90 -6.36
C GLY A 38 5.99 24.92 -5.32
N VAL A 39 6.92 23.97 -5.35
CA VAL A 39 8.14 24.03 -4.53
C VAL A 39 9.11 25.01 -5.16
N THR A 40 9.66 25.93 -4.37
CA THR A 40 10.61 26.94 -4.81
C THR A 40 11.83 26.95 -3.90
N ASP A 41 12.95 27.48 -4.43
CA ASP A 41 14.15 27.68 -3.63
C ASP A 41 14.42 29.18 -3.45
N PRO A 42 14.62 29.67 -2.21
CA PRO A 42 14.86 31.09 -1.95
C PRO A 42 16.13 31.66 -2.58
N ASP A 43 17.13 30.81 -2.80
CA ASP A 43 18.40 31.21 -3.43
C ASP A 43 18.38 31.05 -4.94
N GLY A 44 17.28 30.45 -5.49
CA GLY A 44 17.09 30.20 -6.91
C GLY A 44 17.80 28.93 -7.39
N ASP A 45 18.15 28.03 -6.48
CA ASP A 45 18.75 26.76 -6.81
C ASP A 45 17.73 25.81 -7.46
N SER A 46 18.25 24.85 -8.23
CA SER A 46 17.41 23.82 -8.85
C SER A 46 16.94 22.82 -7.80
N VAL A 47 15.63 22.60 -7.71
CA VAL A 47 15.03 21.67 -6.75
C VAL A 47 14.76 20.33 -7.42
N ALA A 48 15.28 19.26 -6.85
CA ALA A 48 15.00 17.88 -7.23
C ALA A 48 13.92 17.29 -6.31
N ILE A 49 12.79 16.86 -6.90
CA ILE A 49 11.71 16.18 -6.19
C ILE A 49 11.96 14.68 -6.20
N THR A 50 11.72 14.03 -5.06
CA THR A 50 11.68 12.57 -4.93
C THR A 50 10.44 12.16 -4.17
N VAL A 51 9.58 11.36 -4.77
CA VAL A 51 8.42 10.73 -4.10
C VAL A 51 8.95 9.70 -3.10
N THR A 52 8.54 9.81 -1.84
CA THR A 52 9.03 8.94 -0.75
C THR A 52 8.00 7.93 -0.26
N GLY A 53 6.71 8.19 -0.50
CA GLY A 53 5.62 7.30 -0.14
C GLY A 53 4.34 7.67 -0.88
N ILE A 54 3.44 6.71 -1.07
CA ILE A 54 2.11 6.95 -1.64
C ILE A 54 1.11 6.11 -0.88
N THR A 55 0.17 6.77 -0.21
CA THR A 55 -0.92 6.13 0.53
C THR A 55 -2.28 6.60 0.01
N GLN A 56 -3.35 5.96 0.42
CA GLN A 56 -4.73 6.32 0.08
C GLN A 56 -5.65 6.17 1.29
N ASP A 57 -6.76 6.89 1.30
CA ASP A 57 -7.77 6.88 2.34
C ASP A 57 -8.79 5.74 2.22
N GLU A 58 -8.88 5.11 1.05
CA GLU A 58 -9.70 3.92 0.84
C GLU A 58 -8.88 2.64 1.01
N PRO A 59 -9.49 1.52 1.46
CA PRO A 59 -8.81 0.23 1.46
C PRO A 59 -8.47 -0.19 0.02
N LEU A 60 -7.38 -0.93 -0.15
CA LEU A 60 -6.97 -1.44 -1.48
C LEU A 60 -7.97 -2.38 -2.11
N THR A 61 -8.91 -2.92 -1.30
CA THR A 61 -9.94 -3.85 -1.78
C THR A 61 -11.16 -3.84 -0.89
N GLY A 62 -12.31 -4.05 -1.49
CA GLY A 62 -13.60 -4.04 -0.84
C GLY A 62 -14.71 -3.75 -1.83
N GLY A 63 -15.89 -3.36 -1.38
CA GLY A 63 -17.14 -3.25 -2.09
C GLY A 63 -17.20 -2.36 -3.33
N GLY A 64 -16.38 -2.59 -4.35
CA GLY A 64 -16.47 -1.90 -5.64
C GLY A 64 -15.21 -1.18 -6.11
N GLN A 65 -14.08 -1.43 -5.47
CA GLN A 65 -12.78 -0.79 -5.76
C GLN A 65 -11.94 -1.47 -6.85
N GLY A 66 -12.52 -2.28 -7.69
CA GLY A 66 -11.86 -2.81 -8.89
C GLY A 66 -10.89 -3.98 -8.66
N ASN A 67 -10.44 -4.29 -7.46
CA ASN A 67 -9.45 -5.36 -7.16
C ASN A 67 -8.20 -5.30 -8.06
N THR A 68 -7.71 -4.13 -8.39
CA THR A 68 -6.51 -3.91 -9.20
C THR A 68 -5.40 -3.37 -8.33
N CYS A 69 -4.19 -3.91 -8.42
CA CYS A 69 -3.00 -3.44 -7.71
C CYS A 69 -1.74 -3.58 -8.55
N PRO A 70 -0.75 -2.75 -8.26
CA PRO A 70 -0.75 -1.64 -7.29
C PRO A 70 -1.68 -0.50 -7.73
N ASP A 71 -2.15 0.32 -6.79
CA ASP A 71 -2.92 1.53 -7.10
C ASP A 71 -2.02 2.73 -7.38
N ALA A 72 -0.76 2.65 -6.98
CA ALA A 72 0.26 3.65 -7.28
C ALA A 72 1.63 3.03 -7.51
N THR A 73 2.47 3.75 -8.27
CA THR A 73 3.90 3.47 -8.46
C THR A 73 4.67 4.79 -8.50
N GLY A 74 6.01 4.74 -8.52
CA GLY A 74 6.84 5.94 -8.66
C GLY A 74 7.57 6.36 -7.40
N VAL A 75 7.50 5.61 -6.31
CA VAL A 75 8.37 5.84 -5.13
C VAL A 75 9.83 5.73 -5.54
N GLY A 76 10.64 6.69 -5.11
CA GLY A 76 12.05 6.84 -5.49
C GLY A 76 12.27 7.61 -6.81
N THR A 77 11.21 8.11 -7.46
CA THR A 77 11.27 8.92 -8.68
C THR A 77 10.70 10.32 -8.46
N ALA A 78 10.81 11.21 -9.47
CA ALA A 78 10.26 12.56 -9.40
C ALA A 78 8.73 12.64 -9.61
N THR A 79 8.11 11.55 -10.05
CA THR A 79 6.69 11.52 -10.47
C THR A 79 5.99 10.32 -9.87
N ALA A 80 4.86 10.52 -9.23
CA ALA A 80 3.95 9.46 -8.84
C ALA A 80 3.07 9.08 -10.03
N SER A 81 2.79 7.78 -10.20
CA SER A 81 1.82 7.31 -11.19
C SER A 81 0.66 6.66 -10.43
N LEU A 82 -0.50 7.31 -10.45
CA LEU A 82 -1.67 6.97 -9.62
C LEU A 82 -2.78 6.37 -10.48
N ARG A 83 -3.43 5.33 -9.98
CA ARG A 83 -4.56 4.72 -10.67
C ARG A 83 -5.83 5.57 -10.46
N ALA A 84 -6.47 5.97 -11.57
CA ALA A 84 -7.76 6.66 -11.52
C ALA A 84 -8.87 5.66 -11.14
N GLU A 85 -8.95 5.34 -9.86
CA GLU A 85 -9.85 4.35 -9.28
C GLU A 85 -10.34 4.80 -7.90
N ARG A 86 -11.56 4.44 -7.53
CA ARG A 86 -12.19 4.76 -6.25
C ARG A 86 -13.25 3.74 -5.88
N GLU A 87 -13.71 3.71 -4.63
CA GLU A 87 -14.83 2.88 -4.23
C GLU A 87 -16.15 3.34 -4.87
N GLY A 88 -16.93 2.37 -5.39
CA GLY A 88 -18.18 2.66 -6.11
C GLY A 88 -19.28 3.28 -5.27
N GLY A 89 -19.25 3.13 -3.96
CA GLY A 89 -20.22 3.67 -3.00
C GLY A 89 -19.63 4.73 -2.04
N GLY A 90 -18.34 5.07 -2.20
CA GLY A 90 -17.64 6.06 -1.37
C GLY A 90 -17.86 7.50 -1.83
N ASP A 91 -17.22 8.43 -1.16
CA ASP A 91 -17.23 9.86 -1.46
C ASP A 91 -16.06 10.32 -2.34
N GLY A 92 -15.30 9.36 -2.88
CA GLY A 92 -14.11 9.54 -3.69
C GLY A 92 -12.85 9.14 -2.94
N ARG A 93 -11.79 8.79 -3.69
CA ARG A 93 -10.50 8.41 -3.12
C ARG A 93 -9.56 9.60 -3.05
N VAL A 94 -8.82 9.73 -1.95
CA VAL A 94 -7.72 10.67 -1.81
C VAL A 94 -6.40 9.90 -1.70
N TYR A 95 -5.49 10.16 -2.65
CA TYR A 95 -4.11 9.75 -2.54
C TYR A 95 -3.29 10.79 -1.78
N HIS A 96 -2.42 10.35 -0.89
CA HIS A 96 -1.41 11.16 -0.21
C HIS A 96 -0.05 10.80 -0.80
N VAL A 97 0.60 11.75 -1.44
CA VAL A 97 1.92 11.58 -2.07
C VAL A 97 2.94 12.31 -1.22
N ASP A 98 3.72 11.57 -0.47
CA ASP A 98 4.83 12.08 0.32
C ASP A 98 6.04 12.32 -0.58
N PHE A 99 6.75 13.43 -0.36
CA PHE A 99 7.91 13.77 -1.14
C PHE A 99 9.01 14.45 -0.32
N THR A 100 10.21 14.41 -0.86
CA THR A 100 11.35 15.23 -0.45
C THR A 100 11.76 16.11 -1.62
N ALA A 101 12.06 17.36 -1.35
CA ALA A 101 12.68 18.31 -2.26
C ALA A 101 14.11 18.61 -1.79
N ASP A 102 15.07 18.53 -2.68
CA ASP A 102 16.53 18.66 -2.41
C ASP A 102 17.11 19.69 -3.38
N ASP A 103 17.84 20.68 -2.88
CA ASP A 103 18.51 21.72 -3.68
C ASP A 103 19.89 21.31 -4.22
N GLY A 104 20.36 20.10 -3.87
CA GLY A 104 21.70 19.63 -4.21
C GLY A 104 22.84 20.27 -3.41
N ARG A 105 22.53 21.15 -2.46
CA ARG A 105 23.47 21.88 -1.60
C ARG A 105 23.25 21.65 -0.10
N HIS A 106 22.67 20.50 0.24
CA HIS A 106 22.31 20.08 1.60
C HIS A 106 21.03 20.71 2.19
N GLY A 107 20.32 21.57 1.47
CA GLY A 107 19.01 22.07 1.84
C GLY A 107 17.93 21.09 1.40
N ARG A 108 16.94 20.82 2.28
CA ARG A 108 15.83 19.91 2.01
C ARG A 108 14.56 20.38 2.69
N CYS A 109 13.43 20.15 2.03
CA CYS A 109 12.12 20.15 2.66
C CYS A 109 11.36 18.88 2.33
N THR A 110 10.37 18.56 3.11
CA THR A 110 9.47 17.43 2.91
C THR A 110 8.03 17.93 2.95
N GLY A 111 7.14 17.22 2.29
CA GLY A 111 5.72 17.53 2.32
C GLY A 111 4.89 16.37 1.81
N THR A 112 3.58 16.55 1.90
CA THR A 112 2.58 15.65 1.36
C THR A 112 1.65 16.46 0.47
N VAL A 113 1.37 15.99 -0.75
CA VAL A 113 0.35 16.55 -1.63
C VAL A 113 -0.77 15.54 -1.83
N THR A 114 -2.00 16.02 -1.98
CA THR A 114 -3.17 15.15 -2.13
C THR A 114 -3.71 15.17 -3.56
N VAL A 115 -4.24 14.02 -4.00
CA VAL A 115 -4.86 13.84 -5.32
C VAL A 115 -6.21 13.16 -5.16
N CYS A 116 -7.26 13.81 -5.62
CA CYS A 116 -8.64 13.35 -5.51
C CYS A 116 -9.07 12.57 -6.77
N VAL A 117 -9.69 11.40 -6.58
CA VAL A 117 -10.47 10.69 -7.60
C VAL A 117 -11.95 10.79 -7.21
N PRO A 118 -12.70 11.80 -7.68
CA PRO A 118 -14.03 12.09 -7.17
C PRO A 118 -15.05 11.00 -7.52
N HIS A 119 -16.08 10.89 -6.68
CA HIS A 119 -17.18 9.93 -6.91
C HIS A 119 -17.93 10.24 -8.21
N ASP A 120 -18.27 11.50 -8.42
CA ASP A 120 -18.94 11.99 -9.62
C ASP A 120 -18.54 13.44 -9.97
N GLN A 121 -19.10 13.99 -11.04
CA GLN A 121 -18.85 15.39 -11.44
C GLN A 121 -19.89 16.38 -10.91
N GLY A 122 -20.95 15.89 -10.28
CA GLY A 122 -22.12 16.69 -9.93
C GLY A 122 -22.06 17.39 -8.57
N GLN A 123 -21.33 16.85 -7.63
CA GLN A 123 -21.25 17.32 -6.22
C GLN A 123 -20.01 18.21 -5.94
N GLY A 124 -19.58 19.02 -6.91
CA GLY A 124 -18.47 19.93 -6.74
C GLY A 124 -17.09 19.29 -6.84
N ARG A 125 -16.99 18.03 -7.23
CA ARG A 125 -15.71 17.26 -7.39
C ARG A 125 -14.85 17.27 -6.14
N VAL A 126 -15.47 17.12 -4.99
CA VAL A 126 -14.79 17.03 -3.68
C VAL A 126 -14.68 15.56 -3.28
N CYS A 127 -13.50 15.17 -2.79
CA CYS A 127 -13.32 13.90 -2.09
C CYS A 127 -13.34 14.15 -0.58
N GLY A 128 -13.98 13.27 0.18
CA GLY A 128 -13.75 13.19 1.61
C GLY A 128 -12.35 12.64 1.84
N ASP A 129 -11.56 13.27 2.70
CA ASP A 129 -10.22 12.78 3.05
C ASP A 129 -10.26 12.23 4.48
N GLU A 130 -10.24 10.90 4.61
CA GLU A 130 -10.24 10.20 5.89
C GLU A 130 -8.81 9.95 6.42
N GLY A 131 -7.80 10.45 5.71
CA GLY A 131 -6.40 10.28 6.01
C GLY A 131 -5.79 8.99 5.45
N PRO A 132 -4.47 8.80 5.59
CA PRO A 132 -3.75 7.68 4.99
C PRO A 132 -4.11 6.35 5.67
N LEU A 133 -4.90 5.51 4.98
CA LEU A 133 -5.36 4.22 5.47
C LEU A 133 -4.54 3.05 4.92
N ALA A 134 -4.15 3.10 3.64
CA ALA A 134 -3.49 1.99 2.95
C ALA A 134 -2.29 2.44 2.11
N ASP A 135 -1.23 1.62 2.06
CA ASP A 135 -0.11 1.81 1.14
C ASP A 135 -0.54 1.44 -0.28
N SER A 136 -0.53 2.43 -1.18
CA SER A 136 -0.98 2.29 -2.57
C SER A 136 0.05 1.60 -3.47
N THR A 137 1.30 1.45 -3.02
CA THR A 137 2.43 0.96 -3.84
C THR A 137 2.68 -0.54 -3.70
N GLY A 138 1.98 -1.19 -2.78
CA GLY A 138 2.11 -2.62 -2.55
C GLY A 138 1.93 -3.41 -3.85
N PRO A 139 2.90 -4.29 -4.22
CA PRO A 139 2.82 -5.10 -5.44
C PRO A 139 1.68 -6.12 -5.38
N THR A 140 1.12 -6.29 -4.23
CA THR A 140 -0.01 -7.18 -3.95
C THR A 140 -1.16 -6.36 -3.39
N CYS A 141 -2.31 -6.43 -3.99
CA CYS A 141 -3.56 -5.96 -3.40
C CYS A 141 -3.85 -6.75 -2.14
N VAL A 142 -3.38 -6.27 -1.00
CA VAL A 142 -3.60 -6.94 0.29
C VAL A 142 -5.06 -7.06 0.63
N GLY A 143 -5.89 -6.41 -0.07
CA GLY A 143 -7.31 -6.51 0.06
C GLY A 143 -8.00 -7.19 -1.14
N ALA A 144 -7.39 -7.28 -2.36
CA ALA A 144 -7.87 -8.11 -3.48
C ALA A 144 -7.53 -9.58 -3.28
N CYS A 145 -6.54 -9.84 -2.47
CA CYS A 145 -6.34 -11.18 -2.00
C CYS A 145 -7.42 -11.52 -1.00
N THR A 146 -8.46 -12.17 -1.45
CA THR A 146 -9.25 -12.99 -0.56
C THR A 146 -8.30 -13.69 0.40
N ASP A 147 -8.22 -13.19 1.63
CA ASP A 147 -7.69 -13.85 2.83
C ASP A 147 -6.34 -14.61 2.76
N GLY A 148 -5.82 -14.92 1.57
CA GLY A 148 -4.56 -15.64 1.38
C GLY A 148 -3.32 -14.74 1.39
N CYS A 149 -3.44 -13.52 0.89
CA CYS A 149 -2.30 -12.59 0.82
C CYS A 149 -1.92 -12.00 2.18
N ALA A 150 -2.85 -11.91 3.11
CA ALA A 150 -2.53 -11.57 4.49
C ALA A 150 -1.49 -12.53 5.09
N ILE A 151 -1.43 -13.76 4.59
CA ILE A 151 -0.46 -14.78 5.03
C ILE A 151 0.90 -14.55 4.37
N GLU A 152 0.95 -14.23 3.08
CA GLU A 152 2.19 -13.93 2.35
C GLU A 152 2.87 -12.69 2.93
N MET A 153 2.11 -11.65 3.16
CA MET A 153 2.62 -10.41 3.73
C MET A 153 3.11 -10.53 5.16
N ALA A 154 2.62 -11.49 5.94
CA ALA A 154 3.14 -11.70 7.28
C ALA A 154 4.63 -12.07 7.28
N VAL A 155 5.09 -12.78 6.24
CA VAL A 155 6.51 -13.15 6.10
C VAL A 155 7.32 -12.04 5.43
N ALA A 156 6.68 -11.24 4.56
CA ALA A 156 7.28 -10.08 3.89
C ALA A 156 7.25 -8.79 4.74
N GLN A 157 6.57 -8.80 5.89
CA GLN A 157 6.53 -7.66 6.81
C GLN A 157 7.92 -7.31 7.34
N PRO A 158 8.20 -6.03 7.69
CA PRO A 158 9.46 -5.62 8.29
C PRO A 158 9.88 -6.46 9.50
N LEU A 159 8.93 -7.04 10.21
CA LEU A 159 9.16 -7.90 11.38
C LEU A 159 9.81 -9.24 11.06
N CYS A 160 9.72 -9.73 9.80
CA CYS A 160 10.41 -10.94 9.31
C CYS A 160 11.50 -10.61 8.28
N THR A 161 11.62 -9.33 7.87
CA THR A 161 12.62 -8.91 6.88
C THR A 161 14.03 -9.05 7.47
N GLY A 162 14.91 -9.71 6.73
CA GLY A 162 16.28 -9.99 7.18
C GLY A 162 16.42 -11.23 8.08
N GLU A 163 15.33 -11.92 8.39
CA GLU A 163 15.37 -13.20 9.09
C GLU A 163 15.46 -14.38 8.11
N ASN A 164 16.17 -15.42 8.52
CA ASN A 164 16.22 -16.68 7.76
C ASN A 164 14.98 -17.52 8.07
N VAL A 165 13.86 -17.19 7.44
CA VAL A 165 12.59 -17.92 7.65
C VAL A 165 12.69 -19.34 7.08
N PRO A 166 12.42 -20.39 7.87
CA PRO A 166 12.56 -21.77 7.42
C PRO A 166 11.71 -22.07 6.17
N ALA A 167 12.31 -22.71 5.17
CA ALA A 167 11.66 -23.05 3.90
C ALA A 167 10.35 -23.85 4.11
N ALA A 168 10.30 -24.71 5.12
CA ALA A 168 9.09 -25.47 5.47
C ALA A 168 7.93 -24.58 5.93
N LEU A 169 8.21 -23.43 6.55
CA LEU A 169 7.20 -22.43 6.93
C LEU A 169 6.71 -21.69 5.69
N VAL A 170 7.64 -21.20 4.86
CA VAL A 170 7.33 -20.50 3.60
C VAL A 170 6.45 -21.39 2.70
N GLN A 171 6.86 -22.61 2.40
CA GLN A 171 6.09 -23.54 1.57
C GLN A 171 4.67 -23.81 2.09
N ARG A 172 4.47 -23.78 3.41
CA ARG A 172 3.14 -23.93 4.00
C ARG A 172 2.28 -22.70 3.81
N LEU A 173 2.86 -21.53 3.93
CA LEU A 173 2.16 -20.26 3.68
C LEU A 173 1.76 -20.17 2.22
N ASP A 174 2.66 -20.47 1.29
CA ASP A 174 2.40 -20.51 -0.16
C ASP A 174 1.27 -21.51 -0.50
N SER A 175 1.33 -22.70 0.10
CA SER A 175 0.30 -23.73 -0.14
C SER A 175 -1.07 -23.31 0.40
N ALA A 176 -1.12 -22.57 1.50
CA ALA A 176 -2.36 -22.04 2.06
C ALA A 176 -2.93 -20.99 1.13
N GLN A 177 -2.11 -20.06 0.68
CA GLN A 177 -2.44 -18.99 -0.24
C GLN A 177 -2.99 -19.51 -1.56
N GLN A 178 -2.28 -20.45 -2.21
CA GLN A 178 -2.73 -21.06 -3.46
C GLN A 178 -4.11 -21.73 -3.32
N LEU A 179 -4.36 -22.44 -2.22
CA LEU A 179 -5.65 -23.06 -1.96
C LEU A 179 -6.78 -22.04 -1.78
N ILE A 180 -6.50 -20.91 -1.14
CA ILE A 180 -7.47 -19.84 -0.92
C ILE A 180 -7.73 -19.09 -2.23
N ALA A 181 -6.70 -18.77 -3.02
CA ALA A 181 -6.83 -18.18 -4.35
C ALA A 181 -7.67 -19.08 -5.28
N GLN A 182 -7.35 -20.38 -5.36
CA GLN A 182 -8.15 -21.34 -6.13
C GLN A 182 -9.61 -21.42 -5.66
N ALA A 183 -9.86 -21.24 -4.36
CA ALA A 183 -11.24 -21.22 -3.84
C ALA A 183 -12.03 -20.02 -4.39
N SER A 184 -11.39 -18.86 -4.50
CA SER A 184 -12.01 -17.62 -4.99
C SER A 184 -12.37 -17.72 -6.47
N GLU A 185 -11.51 -18.31 -7.28
CA GLU A 185 -11.66 -18.47 -8.72
C GLU A 185 -12.61 -19.63 -9.08
N THR A 186 -12.88 -20.53 -8.14
CA THR A 186 -13.69 -21.73 -8.40
C THR A 186 -15.20 -21.38 -8.46
N THR A 187 -15.83 -21.60 -9.59
CA THR A 187 -17.28 -21.36 -9.78
C THR A 187 -18.17 -22.35 -9.05
N GLY A 188 -17.70 -23.57 -8.84
CA GLY A 188 -18.43 -24.65 -8.17
C GLY A 188 -18.49 -24.47 -6.64
N LYS A 189 -19.63 -24.02 -6.11
CA LYS A 189 -19.85 -23.69 -4.69
C LYS A 189 -19.32 -24.72 -3.69
N LYS A 190 -19.60 -26.02 -3.87
CA LYS A 190 -19.10 -27.10 -2.99
C LYS A 190 -17.57 -27.24 -3.04
N LYS A 191 -17.00 -27.19 -4.25
CA LYS A 191 -15.54 -27.30 -4.48
C LYS A 191 -14.82 -26.09 -3.89
N ALA A 192 -15.32 -24.88 -4.12
CA ALA A 192 -14.80 -23.63 -3.59
C ALA A 192 -14.76 -23.65 -2.05
N LYS A 193 -15.86 -24.02 -1.38
CA LYS A 193 -15.91 -24.16 0.09
C LYS A 193 -14.92 -25.20 0.63
N LYS A 194 -14.70 -26.31 -0.10
CA LYS A 194 -13.73 -27.35 0.29
C LYS A 194 -12.28 -26.83 0.21
N LEU A 195 -11.95 -26.08 -0.86
CA LEU A 195 -10.64 -25.45 -1.06
C LEU A 195 -10.36 -24.41 0.03
N MET A 196 -11.31 -23.50 0.30
CA MET A 196 -11.18 -22.48 1.34
C MET A 196 -10.89 -23.11 2.71
N ARG A 197 -11.69 -24.08 3.13
CA ARG A 197 -11.49 -24.78 4.40
C ARG A 197 -10.16 -25.53 4.47
N ARG A 198 -9.66 -26.03 3.32
CA ARG A 198 -8.34 -26.67 3.25
C ARG A 198 -7.23 -25.65 3.41
N GLY A 199 -7.31 -24.50 2.74
CA GLY A 199 -6.35 -23.41 2.85
C GLY A 199 -6.21 -22.92 4.29
N ILE A 200 -7.33 -22.62 4.96
CA ILE A 200 -7.34 -22.22 6.38
C ILE A 200 -6.72 -23.28 7.30
N ARG A 201 -6.93 -24.55 7.04
CA ARG A 201 -6.28 -25.61 7.84
C ARG A 201 -4.76 -25.66 7.64
N VAL A 202 -4.29 -25.42 6.41
CA VAL A 202 -2.86 -25.36 6.11
C VAL A 202 -2.23 -24.13 6.77
N ALA A 203 -2.87 -22.96 6.67
CA ALA A 203 -2.43 -21.74 7.33
C ALA A 203 -2.34 -21.89 8.86
N LYS A 204 -3.34 -22.53 9.49
CA LYS A 204 -3.31 -22.83 10.94
C LYS A 204 -2.09 -23.70 11.35
N ARG A 205 -1.66 -24.60 10.47
CA ARG A 205 -0.44 -25.41 10.72
C ARG A 205 0.81 -24.54 10.59
N ALA A 206 0.86 -23.59 9.64
CA ALA A 206 1.97 -22.65 9.51
C ALA A 206 2.17 -21.81 10.78
N VAL A 207 1.09 -21.29 11.38
CA VAL A 207 1.15 -20.56 12.66
C VAL A 207 1.78 -21.41 13.77
N ARG A 208 1.43 -22.69 13.85
CA ARG A 208 2.02 -23.61 14.86
C ARG A 208 3.51 -23.85 14.62
N ILE A 209 3.93 -23.91 13.34
CA ILE A 209 5.34 -24.04 12.97
C ILE A 209 6.07 -22.75 13.36
N ALA A 210 5.55 -21.57 12.98
CA ALA A 210 6.15 -20.30 13.35
C ALA A 210 6.32 -20.15 14.88
N ALA A 211 5.30 -20.48 15.65
CA ALA A 211 5.40 -20.46 17.12
C ALA A 211 6.44 -21.43 17.69
N LYS A 212 6.63 -22.60 17.05
CA LYS A 212 7.65 -23.57 17.44
C LYS A 212 9.05 -23.07 17.06
N ASP A 213 9.19 -22.50 15.90
CA ASP A 213 10.47 -21.98 15.39
C ASP A 213 10.92 -20.74 16.18
N ALA A 214 10.00 -19.88 16.61
CA ALA A 214 10.29 -18.80 17.54
C ALA A 214 10.79 -19.31 18.90
N LYS A 215 10.19 -20.38 19.46
CA LYS A 215 10.68 -21.01 20.71
C LYS A 215 12.08 -21.60 20.58
N LYS A 216 12.50 -21.95 19.37
CA LYS A 216 13.84 -22.45 19.07
C LYS A 216 14.83 -21.35 18.73
N GLY A 217 14.39 -20.09 18.63
CA GLY A 217 15.21 -18.97 18.19
C GLY A 217 15.54 -18.98 16.70
N THR A 218 14.83 -19.78 15.89
CA THR A 218 15.03 -19.83 14.42
C THR A 218 14.43 -18.60 13.71
N ILE A 219 13.37 -18.05 14.26
CA ILE A 219 12.77 -16.76 13.87
C ILE A 219 12.49 -15.94 15.14
N SER A 220 12.28 -14.65 15.01
CA SER A 220 11.91 -13.80 16.16
C SER A 220 10.49 -14.08 16.66
N SER A 221 10.23 -13.71 17.91
CA SER A 221 8.87 -13.76 18.47
C SER A 221 7.91 -12.83 17.71
N ASP A 222 8.42 -11.74 17.18
CA ASP A 222 7.62 -10.74 16.48
C ASP A 222 7.27 -11.18 15.05
N CYS A 223 8.19 -11.85 14.36
CA CYS A 223 7.87 -12.55 13.11
C CYS A 223 6.77 -13.61 13.33
N ALA A 224 6.87 -14.43 14.38
CA ALA A 224 5.84 -15.43 14.69
C ALA A 224 4.48 -14.80 15.04
N LYS A 225 4.46 -13.65 15.73
CA LYS A 225 3.24 -12.87 15.98
C LYS A 225 2.64 -12.32 14.70
N ALA A 226 3.48 -11.77 13.78
CA ALA A 226 3.03 -11.28 12.49
C ALA A 226 2.31 -12.38 11.69
N VAL A 227 2.90 -13.60 11.62
CA VAL A 227 2.27 -14.76 10.98
C VAL A 227 0.95 -15.13 11.65
N ALA A 228 0.85 -15.06 12.98
CA ALA A 228 -0.38 -15.37 13.71
C ALA A 228 -1.47 -14.33 13.47
N THR A 229 -1.12 -13.03 13.43
CA THR A 229 -2.04 -11.93 13.15
C THR A 229 -2.60 -12.03 11.72
N ALA A 230 -1.72 -12.26 10.74
CA ALA A 230 -2.14 -12.46 9.36
C ALA A 230 -3.09 -13.66 9.19
N PHE A 231 -2.80 -14.77 9.89
CA PHE A 231 -3.72 -15.90 9.92
C PHE A 231 -5.09 -15.54 10.53
N SER A 232 -5.11 -14.76 11.60
CA SER A 232 -6.36 -14.32 12.24
C SER A 232 -7.22 -13.50 11.27
N ASN A 233 -6.59 -12.56 10.55
CA ASN A 233 -7.25 -11.73 9.55
C ASN A 233 -7.78 -12.58 8.38
N ALA A 234 -6.93 -13.45 7.82
CA ALA A 234 -7.30 -14.38 6.76
C ALA A 234 -8.47 -15.31 7.14
N LYS A 235 -8.44 -15.81 8.38
CA LYS A 235 -9.54 -16.65 8.90
C LYS A 235 -10.84 -15.89 8.99
N THR A 236 -10.82 -14.66 9.50
CA THR A 236 -12.03 -13.80 9.63
C THR A 236 -12.65 -13.54 8.27
N GLY A 237 -11.87 -13.19 7.26
CA GLY A 237 -12.35 -13.01 5.91
C GLY A 237 -12.88 -14.29 5.28
N ALA A 238 -12.15 -15.41 5.43
CA ALA A 238 -12.61 -16.72 4.93
C ALA A 238 -13.91 -17.17 5.57
N ASP A 239 -14.12 -16.94 6.87
CA ASP A 239 -15.36 -17.25 7.54
C ASP A 239 -16.51 -16.40 6.99
N ARG A 240 -16.28 -15.10 6.74
CA ARG A 240 -17.25 -14.20 6.06
C ARG A 240 -17.57 -14.69 4.65
N TRP A 241 -16.54 -15.00 3.87
CA TRP A 241 -16.70 -15.52 2.51
C TRP A 241 -17.50 -16.85 2.47
N LEU A 242 -17.29 -17.75 3.45
CA LEU A 242 -18.05 -19.01 3.56
C LEU A 242 -19.54 -18.80 3.89
N GLN A 243 -19.89 -17.67 4.53
CA GLN A 243 -21.28 -17.31 4.85
C GLN A 243 -22.01 -16.72 3.63
N THR A 244 -21.33 -15.95 2.80
CA THR A 244 -21.91 -15.24 1.65
C THR A 244 -22.09 -16.12 0.40
N ARG A 245 -21.46 -17.29 0.35
CA ARG A 245 -21.53 -18.27 -0.74
C ARG A 245 -22.28 -19.53 -0.32
#